data_c2a625727cd12235a5f9002e44ece031
#
_entry.id   c2a625727cd12235a5f9002e44ece031
#
_cell.length_a   1.000
_cell.length_b   1.000
_cell.length_c   1.000
_cell.angle_alpha   90.00
_cell.angle_beta   90.00
_cell.angle_gamma   90.00
#
_symmetry.space_group_name_H-M   'P 1'
#
loop_
_entity.id
_entity.type
_entity.pdbx_description
1 polymer ?
#
loop_
_entity_poly.entity_id
_entity_poly.type
_entity_poly.pdbx_seq_one_letter_code
_entity_poly.pdbx_strand_id
1 'polypeptide(L)' 'EGEVYADLHVLVAPGMTVGEAHELSERVERAIMQRFPNVIEVLVHIEPNDGHED' A
#
# COMPACT_ATOMS: atom_id res chain seq x y z
N GLU A 1 -9.96 18.18 -8.73
CA GLU A 1 -10.66 17.37 -9.69
C GLU A 1 -9.70 16.61 -10.56
N GLY A 2 -10.17 15.78 -11.41
CA GLY A 2 -9.34 14.88 -12.17
C GLY A 2 -9.17 13.59 -11.41
N GLU A 3 -9.08 12.53 -12.15
CA GLU A 3 -8.95 11.20 -11.57
C GLU A 3 -7.49 10.90 -11.27
N VAL A 4 -7.24 10.36 -10.09
CA VAL A 4 -5.89 10.06 -9.65
C VAL A 4 -5.77 8.57 -9.38
N TYR A 5 -4.70 7.98 -9.86
CA TYR A 5 -4.33 6.59 -9.57
C TYR A 5 -3.06 6.62 -8.76
N ALA A 6 -3.07 5.96 -7.63
CA ALA A 6 -1.93 5.94 -6.73
C ALA A 6 -1.27 4.57 -6.76
N ASP A 7 0.05 4.57 -6.77
CA ASP A 7 0.85 3.34 -6.79
C ASP A 7 1.89 3.47 -5.70
N LEU A 8 1.82 2.59 -4.69
CA LEU A 8 2.63 2.71 -3.49
C LEU A 8 3.42 1.43 -3.23
N HIS A 9 4.62 1.60 -2.73
CA HIS A 9 5.43 0.47 -2.27
C HIS A 9 5.60 0.63 -0.76
N VAL A 10 5.22 -0.40 -0.02
CA VAL A 10 5.28 -0.36 1.44
C VAL A 10 6.22 -1.46 1.91
N LEU A 11 7.25 -1.07 2.65
CA LEU A 11 8.23 -2.01 3.19
C LEU A 11 7.75 -2.51 4.54
N VAL A 12 7.79 -3.81 4.73
CA VAL A 12 7.32 -4.42 5.98
C VAL A 12 8.39 -5.37 6.50
N ALA A 13 8.26 -5.76 7.77
CA ALA A 13 9.18 -6.70 8.36
C ALA A 13 9.14 -8.03 7.59
N PRO A 14 10.30 -8.65 7.33
CA PRO A 14 10.33 -9.87 6.52
C PRO A 14 9.52 -11.02 7.11
N GLY A 15 9.32 -11.03 8.43
CA GLY A 15 8.56 -12.10 9.07
C GLY A 15 7.06 -11.91 9.06
N MET A 16 6.57 -10.83 8.45
CA MET A 16 5.14 -10.58 8.42
C MET A 16 4.45 -11.65 7.59
N THR A 17 3.31 -12.15 8.08
CA THR A 17 2.56 -13.14 7.32
C THR A 17 1.85 -12.50 6.14
N VAL A 18 1.48 -13.34 5.17
CA VAL A 18 0.73 -12.87 4.02
C VAL A 18 -0.59 -12.23 4.46
N GLY A 19 -1.27 -12.84 5.44
CA GLY A 19 -2.53 -12.27 5.93
C GLY A 19 -2.35 -10.91 6.55
N GLU A 20 -1.29 -10.76 7.36
CA GLU A 20 -1.00 -9.46 7.98
C GLU A 20 -0.67 -8.41 6.93
N ALA A 21 0.10 -8.79 5.93
CA ALA A 21 0.47 -7.86 4.87
C ALA A 21 -0.76 -7.44 4.08
N HIS A 22 -1.66 -8.38 3.82
CA HIS A 22 -2.88 -8.08 3.09
C HIS A 22 -3.75 -7.09 3.87
N GLU A 23 -3.91 -7.31 5.17
CA GLU A 23 -4.68 -6.38 6.00
C GLU A 23 -4.06 -5.00 5.99
N LEU A 24 -2.74 -4.94 6.06
CA LEU A 24 -2.05 -3.66 6.04
C LEU A 24 -2.32 -2.93 4.73
N SER A 25 -2.23 -3.67 3.61
CA SER A 25 -2.46 -3.04 2.31
C SER A 25 -3.86 -2.47 2.21
N GLU A 26 -4.85 -3.17 2.76
CA GLU A 26 -6.22 -2.68 2.73
C GLU A 26 -6.39 -1.44 3.58
N ARG A 27 -5.71 -1.37 4.73
CA ARG A 27 -5.80 -0.19 5.58
C ARG A 27 -5.15 1.02 4.92
N VAL A 28 -4.02 0.81 4.27
CA VAL A 28 -3.35 1.90 3.55
C VAL A 28 -4.25 2.40 2.42
N GLU A 29 -4.83 1.47 1.68
CA GLU A 29 -5.71 1.83 0.57
C GLU A 29 -6.89 2.66 1.06
N ARG A 30 -7.55 2.21 2.13
CA ARG A 30 -8.70 2.93 2.66
C ARG A 30 -8.31 4.31 3.15
N ALA A 31 -7.18 4.42 3.84
CA ALA A 31 -6.75 5.70 4.37
C ALA A 31 -6.53 6.72 3.27
N ILE A 32 -5.91 6.27 2.16
CA ILE A 32 -5.64 7.16 1.06
C ILE A 32 -6.92 7.59 0.37
N MET A 33 -7.82 6.64 0.14
CA MET A 33 -9.06 6.97 -0.55
C MET A 33 -9.96 7.86 0.27
N GLN A 34 -9.92 7.72 1.61
CA GLN A 34 -10.68 8.61 2.47
C GLN A 34 -10.10 10.01 2.50
N ARG A 35 -8.80 10.12 2.44
CA ARG A 35 -8.13 11.41 2.53
C ARG A 35 -8.19 12.18 1.21
N PHE A 36 -8.16 11.47 0.09
CA PHE A 36 -8.10 12.10 -1.23
C PHE A 36 -9.25 11.60 -2.08
N PRO A 37 -10.40 12.30 -2.05
CA PRO A 37 -11.60 11.80 -2.73
C PRO A 37 -11.47 11.60 -4.23
N ASN A 38 -10.51 12.26 -4.86
CA ASN A 38 -10.33 12.12 -6.31
C ASN A 38 -9.44 10.94 -6.69
N VAL A 39 -8.91 10.22 -5.69
CA VAL A 39 -8.17 9.00 -5.96
C VAL A 39 -9.19 7.89 -6.20
N ILE A 40 -9.16 7.31 -7.39
CA ILE A 40 -10.14 6.30 -7.75
C ILE A 40 -9.56 4.89 -7.70
N GLU A 41 -8.24 4.78 -7.65
CA GLU A 41 -7.61 3.47 -7.52
C GLU A 41 -6.28 3.61 -6.80
N VAL A 42 -6.05 2.70 -5.85
CA VAL A 42 -4.79 2.65 -5.11
C VAL A 42 -4.22 1.26 -5.27
N LEU A 43 -3.00 1.17 -5.78
CA LEU A 43 -2.30 -0.09 -5.90
C LEU A 43 -1.20 -0.11 -4.86
N VAL A 44 -1.24 -1.08 -3.95
CA VAL A 44 -0.27 -1.16 -2.86
C VAL A 44 0.58 -2.40 -3.06
N HIS A 45 1.90 -2.19 -3.18
CA HIS A 45 2.86 -3.27 -3.30
C HIS A 45 3.53 -3.45 -1.94
N ILE A 46 3.38 -4.62 -1.35
CA ILE A 46 4.00 -4.93 -0.07
C ILE A 46 5.31 -5.65 -0.35
N GLU A 47 6.39 -5.14 0.21
CA GLU A 47 7.72 -5.69 -0.03
C GLU A 47 8.43 -5.90 1.29
N PRO A 48 9.19 -6.98 1.43
CA PRO A 48 9.93 -7.20 2.66
C PRO A 48 11.10 -6.23 2.77
N ASN A 49 11.29 -5.69 3.96
CA ASN A 49 12.40 -4.80 4.23
C ASN A 49 13.56 -5.65 4.77
N ASP A 50 14.27 -6.31 3.86
CA ASP A 50 15.30 -7.26 4.23
C ASP A 50 16.70 -6.76 3.91
N GLY A 51 16.84 -5.46 3.69
CA GLY A 51 18.13 -4.88 3.38
C GLY A 51 18.54 -5.03 1.93
N HIS A 52 17.66 -5.56 1.13
CA HIS A 52 17.92 -5.78 -0.28
C HIS A 52 17.53 -4.53 -1.07
N GLU A 53 18.43 -4.07 -1.90
CA GLU A 53 18.14 -2.90 -2.73
C GLU A 53 18.07 -3.27 -4.18
N ASP A 54 17.15 -2.66 -4.86
CA ASP A 54 16.96 -2.91 -6.29
C ASP A 54 17.64 -1.88 -7.14
#